data_0645886585b2543ba84b8c9e74a330da
#
_entry.id   0645886585b2543ba84b8c9e74a330da
#
_cell.length_a   1.000
_cell.length_b   1.000
_cell.length_c   1.000
_cell.angle_alpha   90.00
_cell.angle_beta   90.00
_cell.angle_gamma   90.00
#
_symmetry.space_group_name_H-M   'P 1'
#
loop_
_entity.id
_entity.type
_entity.pdbx_description
1 polymer ?
#
loop_
_entity_poly.entity_id
_entity_poly.type
_entity_poly.pdbx_seq_one_letter_code
_entity_poly.pdbx_strand_id
1 'polypeptide(L)'
;MTAATQAPALRSGRIRAALRLDTGGTGSAVGVGERAYTGVSCDSRTLEPGELFVALSGARHNAADFLPQAAARGAPGAIVPAGREDPALDMEYFAVADPLRALGDLAARARRESGAVVVAITGSSGKTTVKEMIACALSESRRVYRTEGNYNSQVGLPLTILRAPPDADAWVLEVGASEPGEIARLAEIARPDHVVITTVGSAHLECFGDVEGVLREKMALGHGASGRGALVVGEEPAILAETARALRPDAIVAGFGPGADFAPEAYTVEADRIEFRRDGTRVALEVGGEHHLRDALIAAALAESMEVPSDAVARGLLRYEPLGLRGALRRIGRLTVLADCYNANPDSFRAAIAQTRELLPGRRRAVFAGSMLELGSQEAKAHREIGDEMRAAGFDVIAATGLFRDAPFDGAHGATLIRAADPEAAVGPFTDALEGDEVVLVKGSRGVRLERVIEELEARFGGDA
;
A
#
# COMPACT_ATOMS: atom_id res chain seq x y z
N MET A 1 -18.64 12.50 17.29
CA MET A 1 -18.97 11.07 17.08
C MET A 1 -20.20 11.02 16.19
N THR A 2 -20.00 11.05 14.89
CA THR A 2 -21.07 10.83 13.89
C THR A 2 -21.25 9.32 13.76
N ALA A 3 -22.50 8.86 13.95
CA ALA A 3 -22.88 7.46 13.77
C ALA A 3 -22.41 7.02 12.36
N ALA A 4 -21.54 6.01 12.32
CA ALA A 4 -21.15 5.37 11.06
C ALA A 4 -22.43 4.86 10.39
N THR A 5 -22.73 5.37 9.22
CA THR A 5 -23.80 4.87 8.37
C THR A 5 -23.42 3.45 7.99
N GLN A 6 -24.09 2.45 8.58
CA GLN A 6 -23.81 1.04 8.29
C GLN A 6 -23.95 0.77 6.79
N ALA A 7 -22.99 0.02 6.24
CA ALA A 7 -23.09 -0.51 4.89
C ALA A 7 -24.44 -1.20 4.68
N PRO A 8 -25.03 -1.16 3.47
CA PRO A 8 -26.32 -1.79 3.24
C PRO A 8 -26.23 -3.27 3.62
N ALA A 9 -27.12 -3.70 4.52
CA ALA A 9 -27.10 -5.05 5.06
C ALA A 9 -27.01 -6.09 3.92
N LEU A 10 -25.94 -6.86 3.91
CA LEU A 10 -25.78 -7.96 2.98
C LEU A 10 -26.83 -9.02 3.34
N ARG A 11 -27.63 -9.48 2.35
CA ARG A 11 -28.73 -10.42 2.56
C ARG A 11 -28.47 -11.73 1.83
N SER A 12 -29.00 -12.83 2.36
CA SER A 12 -28.84 -14.19 1.80
C SER A 12 -29.17 -14.23 0.30
N GLY A 13 -30.27 -13.63 -0.14
CA GLY A 13 -30.64 -13.58 -1.56
C GLY A 13 -29.63 -12.85 -2.43
N ARG A 14 -29.04 -11.75 -1.93
CA ARG A 14 -27.96 -11.05 -2.65
C ARG A 14 -26.68 -11.90 -2.74
N ILE A 15 -26.35 -12.64 -1.69
CA ILE A 15 -25.19 -13.56 -1.69
C ILE A 15 -25.43 -14.68 -2.70
N ARG A 16 -26.58 -15.37 -2.64
CA ARG A 16 -26.94 -16.42 -3.60
C ARG A 16 -26.88 -15.92 -5.05
N ALA A 17 -27.45 -14.75 -5.32
CA ALA A 17 -27.41 -14.15 -6.65
C ALA A 17 -25.98 -13.77 -7.11
N ALA A 18 -25.15 -13.23 -6.21
CA ALA A 18 -23.75 -12.89 -6.50
C ALA A 18 -22.93 -14.15 -6.85
N LEU A 19 -23.16 -15.23 -6.11
CA LEU A 19 -22.46 -16.51 -6.26
C LEU A 19 -23.12 -17.45 -7.28
N ARG A 20 -24.24 -17.05 -7.91
CA ARG A 20 -25.02 -17.82 -8.91
C ARG A 20 -25.51 -19.18 -8.38
N LEU A 21 -25.85 -19.26 -7.09
CA LEU A 21 -26.27 -20.51 -6.47
C LEU A 21 -27.70 -20.91 -6.87
N ASP A 22 -28.53 -19.95 -7.30
CA ASP A 22 -29.93 -20.19 -7.71
C ASP A 22 -30.07 -20.60 -9.19
N THR A 23 -29.00 -20.52 -9.99
CA THR A 23 -29.06 -20.67 -11.46
C THR A 23 -28.24 -21.87 -11.99
N GLY A 24 -27.99 -22.89 -11.16
CA GLY A 24 -27.23 -24.08 -11.59
C GLY A 24 -25.71 -23.92 -11.56
N GLY A 25 -25.20 -23.01 -10.76
CA GLY A 25 -23.77 -22.90 -10.44
C GLY A 25 -23.25 -24.13 -9.69
N THR A 26 -21.93 -24.27 -9.58
CA THR A 26 -21.25 -25.41 -8.93
C THR A 26 -21.34 -25.39 -7.40
N GLY A 27 -22.33 -24.73 -6.80
CA GLY A 27 -22.51 -24.58 -5.37
C GLY A 27 -23.96 -24.78 -4.93
N SER A 28 -24.16 -24.90 -3.62
CA SER A 28 -25.46 -24.99 -2.99
C SER A 28 -25.58 -24.04 -1.80
N ALA A 29 -26.82 -23.61 -1.49
CA ALA A 29 -27.12 -22.91 -0.25
C ALA A 29 -27.95 -23.84 0.66
N VAL A 30 -27.49 -24.01 1.90
CA VAL A 30 -28.19 -24.79 2.92
C VAL A 30 -28.62 -23.85 4.04
N GLY A 31 -29.93 -23.80 4.30
CA GLY A 31 -30.56 -22.93 5.30
C GLY A 31 -31.86 -22.35 4.77
N VAL A 32 -32.83 -22.14 5.65
CA VAL A 32 -34.16 -21.66 5.28
C VAL A 32 -34.34 -20.24 5.82
N GLY A 33 -34.45 -19.27 4.91
CA GLY A 33 -34.83 -17.89 5.23
C GLY A 33 -33.92 -16.84 4.62
N GLU A 34 -34.34 -15.57 4.77
CA GLU A 34 -33.60 -14.40 4.34
C GLU A 34 -32.87 -13.81 5.56
N ARG A 35 -31.58 -14.16 5.73
CA ARG A 35 -30.75 -13.59 6.80
C ARG A 35 -30.10 -12.28 6.32
N ALA A 36 -29.83 -11.38 7.27
CA ALA A 36 -29.08 -10.16 7.03
C ALA A 36 -27.71 -10.27 7.75
N TYR A 37 -26.67 -9.79 7.08
CA TYR A 37 -25.30 -9.79 7.58
C TYR A 37 -24.82 -8.35 7.74
N THR A 38 -24.12 -8.06 8.85
CA THR A 38 -23.60 -6.72 9.18
C THR A 38 -22.29 -6.40 8.47
N GLY A 39 -21.58 -7.43 7.99
CA GLY A 39 -20.28 -7.32 7.33
C GLY A 39 -19.78 -8.66 6.85
N VAL A 40 -18.49 -8.71 6.48
CA VAL A 40 -17.80 -9.91 6.02
C VAL A 40 -16.44 -10.01 6.71
N SER A 41 -16.10 -11.19 7.23
CA SER A 41 -14.81 -11.48 7.84
C SER A 41 -14.21 -12.77 7.31
N CYS A 42 -12.89 -12.80 7.16
CA CYS A 42 -12.11 -14.01 6.85
C CYS A 42 -11.27 -14.48 8.07
N ASP A 43 -11.40 -13.81 9.22
CA ASP A 43 -10.64 -14.15 10.43
C ASP A 43 -11.62 -14.42 11.60
N SER A 44 -11.72 -15.70 11.99
CA SER A 44 -12.59 -16.15 13.08
C SER A 44 -12.24 -15.54 14.46
N ARG A 45 -11.03 -14.98 14.62
CA ARG A 45 -10.55 -14.37 15.88
C ARG A 45 -11.04 -12.94 16.06
N THR A 46 -11.27 -12.22 14.97
CA THR A 46 -11.67 -10.81 14.96
C THR A 46 -13.08 -10.59 14.39
N LEU A 47 -13.76 -11.66 13.98
CA LEU A 47 -15.14 -11.62 13.48
C LEU A 47 -16.08 -10.99 14.52
N GLU A 48 -16.89 -10.04 14.07
CA GLU A 48 -17.92 -9.40 14.89
C GLU A 48 -19.30 -10.10 14.74
N PRO A 49 -20.14 -10.09 15.77
CA PRO A 49 -21.46 -10.72 15.69
C PRO A 49 -22.29 -10.19 14.51
N GLY A 50 -22.89 -11.10 13.76
CA GLY A 50 -23.68 -10.78 12.58
C GLY A 50 -22.91 -10.74 11.27
N GLU A 51 -21.57 -10.83 11.26
CA GLU A 51 -20.78 -10.90 10.05
C GLU A 51 -20.88 -12.28 9.37
N LEU A 52 -20.82 -12.26 8.04
CA LEU A 52 -20.65 -13.45 7.20
C LEU A 52 -19.19 -13.93 7.28
N PHE A 53 -18.97 -15.16 7.67
CA PHE A 53 -17.64 -15.76 7.68
C PHE A 53 -17.28 -16.31 6.31
N VAL A 54 -16.08 -16.03 5.78
CA VAL A 54 -15.56 -16.62 4.55
C VAL A 54 -14.40 -17.55 4.89
N ALA A 55 -14.61 -18.84 4.74
CA ALA A 55 -13.65 -19.89 5.10
C ALA A 55 -12.60 -20.07 3.98
N LEU A 56 -11.56 -19.24 3.99
CA LEU A 56 -10.46 -19.32 3.04
C LEU A 56 -9.52 -20.48 3.39
N SER A 57 -9.04 -21.20 2.37
CA SER A 57 -7.99 -22.21 2.54
C SER A 57 -6.64 -21.60 2.24
N GLY A 58 -5.72 -21.68 3.19
CA GLY A 58 -4.33 -21.24 3.05
C GLY A 58 -3.36 -22.43 3.11
N ALA A 59 -2.09 -22.17 2.86
CA ALA A 59 -1.04 -23.19 2.86
C ALA A 59 -0.86 -23.92 4.20
N ARG A 60 -1.23 -23.29 5.32
CA ARG A 60 -1.03 -23.83 6.68
C ARG A 60 -2.32 -24.27 7.38
N HIS A 61 -3.46 -23.68 7.02
CA HIS A 61 -4.74 -23.87 7.71
C HIS A 61 -5.89 -23.88 6.70
N ASN A 62 -6.88 -24.73 6.96
CA ASN A 62 -8.17 -24.66 6.29
C ASN A 62 -9.15 -23.92 7.20
N ALA A 63 -9.60 -22.74 6.79
CA ALA A 63 -10.46 -21.90 7.65
C ALA A 63 -11.84 -22.56 7.92
N ALA A 64 -12.26 -23.58 7.16
CA ALA A 64 -13.46 -24.36 7.50
C ALA A 64 -13.33 -25.10 8.84
N ASP A 65 -12.12 -25.37 9.31
CA ASP A 65 -11.89 -26.00 10.62
C ASP A 65 -12.21 -25.05 11.79
N PHE A 66 -12.35 -23.74 11.52
CA PHE A 66 -12.70 -22.68 12.48
C PHE A 66 -14.18 -22.29 12.45
N LEU A 67 -15.05 -23.01 11.74
CA LEU A 67 -16.49 -22.77 11.73
C LEU A 67 -17.12 -22.76 13.14
N PRO A 68 -16.77 -23.69 14.04
CA PRO A 68 -17.29 -23.65 15.42
C PRO A 68 -16.88 -22.35 16.16
N GLN A 69 -15.66 -21.83 15.91
CA GLN A 69 -15.22 -20.57 16.51
C GLN A 69 -15.98 -19.37 15.93
N ALA A 70 -16.19 -19.33 14.61
CA ALA A 70 -16.97 -18.29 13.96
C ALA A 70 -18.43 -18.29 14.45
N ALA A 71 -19.07 -19.47 14.57
CA ALA A 71 -20.39 -19.61 15.13
C ALA A 71 -20.48 -19.11 16.58
N ALA A 72 -19.51 -19.50 17.43
CA ALA A 72 -19.42 -19.06 18.82
C ALA A 72 -19.25 -17.54 18.96
N ARG A 73 -18.67 -16.86 17.95
CA ARG A 73 -18.58 -15.40 17.87
C ARG A 73 -19.81 -14.75 17.25
N GLY A 74 -20.83 -15.51 16.88
CA GLY A 74 -22.11 -15.00 16.38
C GLY A 74 -22.17 -14.80 14.87
N ALA A 75 -21.35 -15.51 14.09
CA ALA A 75 -21.52 -15.57 12.64
C ALA A 75 -22.83 -16.28 12.27
N PRO A 76 -23.80 -15.62 11.62
CA PRO A 76 -25.08 -16.28 11.27
C PRO A 76 -24.98 -17.12 10.01
N GLY A 77 -23.85 -17.08 9.29
CA GLY A 77 -23.62 -17.89 8.10
C GLY A 77 -22.17 -17.84 7.62
N ALA A 78 -21.84 -18.74 6.68
CA ALA A 78 -20.50 -18.85 6.12
C ALA A 78 -20.50 -19.21 4.63
N ILE A 79 -19.53 -18.66 3.90
CA ILE A 79 -19.10 -19.16 2.58
C ILE A 79 -18.02 -20.21 2.83
N VAL A 80 -18.25 -21.43 2.36
CA VAL A 80 -17.38 -22.59 2.62
C VAL A 80 -17.07 -23.35 1.33
N PRO A 81 -15.95 -24.10 1.28
CA PRO A 81 -15.77 -25.08 0.22
C PRO A 81 -16.90 -26.11 0.27
N ALA A 82 -17.40 -26.54 -0.89
CA ALA A 82 -18.45 -27.56 -0.98
C ALA A 82 -18.06 -28.83 -0.22
N GLY A 83 -18.98 -29.35 0.59
CA GLY A 83 -18.77 -30.52 1.45
C GLY A 83 -18.06 -30.20 2.79
N ARG A 84 -17.93 -28.92 3.15
CA ARG A 84 -17.36 -28.50 4.44
C ARG A 84 -18.39 -27.81 5.35
N GLU A 85 -19.68 -27.95 5.01
CA GLU A 85 -20.79 -27.50 5.83
C GLU A 85 -20.86 -28.32 7.12
N ASP A 86 -21.08 -27.69 8.26
CA ASP A 86 -21.30 -28.36 9.55
C ASP A 86 -22.77 -28.22 9.95
N PRO A 87 -23.60 -29.27 9.76
CA PRO A 87 -25.03 -29.21 10.09
C PRO A 87 -25.32 -29.14 11.59
N ALA A 88 -24.32 -29.30 12.46
CA ALA A 88 -24.49 -29.18 13.90
C ALA A 88 -24.49 -27.70 14.36
N LEU A 89 -24.04 -26.78 13.50
CA LEU A 89 -24.01 -25.35 13.79
C LEU A 89 -25.23 -24.64 13.20
N ASP A 90 -25.84 -23.70 13.97
CA ASP A 90 -26.94 -22.86 13.46
C ASP A 90 -26.40 -21.75 12.58
N MET A 91 -25.91 -22.10 11.39
CA MET A 91 -25.38 -21.21 10.37
C MET A 91 -26.03 -21.46 9.01
N GLU A 92 -26.22 -20.39 8.24
CA GLU A 92 -26.54 -20.54 6.82
C GLU A 92 -25.24 -20.77 6.03
N TYR A 93 -25.20 -21.77 5.16
CA TYR A 93 -24.02 -22.08 4.36
C TYR A 93 -24.20 -21.75 2.89
N PHE A 94 -23.18 -21.11 2.32
CA PHE A 94 -23.02 -20.86 0.89
C PHE A 94 -21.83 -21.71 0.42
N ALA A 95 -22.12 -22.94 -0.01
CA ALA A 95 -21.11 -23.88 -0.44
C ALA A 95 -20.69 -23.58 -1.87
N VAL A 96 -19.39 -23.37 -2.08
CA VAL A 96 -18.81 -22.97 -3.36
C VAL A 96 -17.55 -23.80 -3.68
N ALA A 97 -17.15 -23.82 -4.95
CA ALA A 97 -15.91 -24.48 -5.34
C ALA A 97 -14.66 -23.77 -4.78
N ASP A 98 -14.69 -22.43 -4.77
CA ASP A 98 -13.55 -21.57 -4.36
C ASP A 98 -14.07 -20.37 -3.55
N PRO A 99 -13.90 -20.38 -2.21
CA PRO A 99 -14.30 -19.26 -1.36
C PRO A 99 -13.56 -17.95 -1.63
N LEU A 100 -12.30 -17.99 -2.10
CA LEU A 100 -11.56 -16.78 -2.44
C LEU A 100 -12.16 -16.11 -3.68
N ARG A 101 -12.48 -16.90 -4.70
CA ARG A 101 -13.19 -16.41 -5.87
C ARG A 101 -14.58 -15.88 -5.51
N ALA A 102 -15.31 -16.59 -4.65
CA ALA A 102 -16.63 -16.18 -4.18
C ALA A 102 -16.60 -14.83 -3.44
N LEU A 103 -15.58 -14.60 -2.59
CA LEU A 103 -15.36 -13.32 -1.94
C LEU A 103 -15.18 -12.18 -2.96
N GLY A 104 -14.36 -12.41 -4.00
CA GLY A 104 -14.17 -11.47 -5.10
C GLY A 104 -15.44 -11.20 -5.89
N ASP A 105 -16.23 -12.23 -6.20
CA ASP A 105 -17.49 -12.09 -6.96
C ASP A 105 -18.56 -11.34 -6.16
N LEU A 106 -18.58 -11.53 -4.83
CA LEU A 106 -19.44 -10.77 -3.91
C LEU A 106 -19.07 -9.29 -3.90
N ALA A 107 -17.77 -8.98 -3.79
CA ALA A 107 -17.25 -7.61 -3.85
C ALA A 107 -17.50 -6.95 -5.22
N ALA A 108 -17.27 -7.69 -6.31
CA ALA A 108 -17.56 -7.20 -7.67
C ALA A 108 -19.06 -6.89 -7.85
N ARG A 109 -19.96 -7.62 -7.19
CA ARG A 109 -21.39 -7.32 -7.17
C ARG A 109 -21.66 -6.03 -6.40
N ALA A 110 -21.10 -5.88 -5.20
CA ALA A 110 -21.24 -4.68 -4.39
C ALA A 110 -20.71 -3.44 -5.15
N ARG A 111 -19.55 -3.56 -5.84
CA ARG A 111 -19.01 -2.49 -6.70
C ARG A 111 -19.96 -2.10 -7.83
N ARG A 112 -20.57 -3.05 -8.52
CA ARG A 112 -21.53 -2.78 -9.60
C ARG A 112 -22.80 -2.06 -9.13
N GLU A 113 -23.20 -2.28 -7.89
CA GLU A 113 -24.39 -1.67 -7.28
C GLU A 113 -24.07 -0.31 -6.63
N SER A 114 -22.77 0.02 -6.46
CA SER A 114 -22.34 1.32 -5.95
C SER A 114 -22.40 2.41 -7.02
N GLY A 115 -22.82 3.60 -6.61
CA GLY A 115 -22.74 4.83 -7.41
C GLY A 115 -21.40 5.58 -7.25
N ALA A 116 -20.48 5.13 -6.37
CA ALA A 116 -19.23 5.81 -6.12
C ALA A 116 -18.30 5.77 -7.35
N VAL A 117 -17.56 6.85 -7.57
CA VAL A 117 -16.46 6.87 -8.53
C VAL A 117 -15.28 6.12 -7.92
N VAL A 118 -14.68 5.18 -8.67
CA VAL A 118 -13.56 4.37 -8.19
C VAL A 118 -12.26 4.77 -8.85
N VAL A 119 -11.30 5.14 -8.01
CA VAL A 119 -9.89 5.33 -8.36
C VAL A 119 -9.12 4.10 -7.87
N ALA A 120 -8.47 3.37 -8.78
CA ALA A 120 -7.59 2.26 -8.40
C ALA A 120 -6.13 2.62 -8.64
N ILE A 121 -5.28 2.28 -7.67
CA ILE A 121 -3.87 2.67 -7.63
C ILE A 121 -2.99 1.45 -7.52
N THR A 122 -2.01 1.31 -8.41
CA THR A 122 -0.94 0.31 -8.31
C THR A 122 0.43 0.93 -8.58
N GLY A 123 1.49 0.15 -8.44
CA GLY A 123 2.86 0.53 -8.70
C GLY A 123 3.87 -0.26 -7.87
N SER A 124 5.15 -0.10 -8.13
CA SER A 124 6.22 -0.73 -7.36
C SER A 124 6.46 0.00 -6.03
N SER A 125 6.45 1.33 -6.06
CA SER A 125 6.59 2.22 -4.89
C SER A 125 5.54 3.33 -4.95
N GLY A 126 5.31 4.06 -3.85
CA GLY A 126 4.42 5.22 -3.79
C GLY A 126 2.91 4.91 -3.68
N LYS A 127 2.44 3.69 -3.89
CA LYS A 127 1.01 3.34 -3.88
C LYS A 127 0.21 3.91 -2.72
N THR A 128 0.66 3.63 -1.50
CA THR A 128 -0.05 4.08 -0.28
C THR A 128 0.05 5.59 -0.10
N THR A 129 1.22 6.18 -0.39
CA THR A 129 1.44 7.63 -0.35
C THR A 129 0.49 8.35 -1.31
N VAL A 130 0.48 7.94 -2.57
CA VAL A 130 -0.40 8.51 -3.61
C VAL A 130 -1.87 8.30 -3.27
N LYS A 131 -2.24 7.11 -2.75
CA LYS A 131 -3.61 6.84 -2.28
C LYS A 131 -4.05 7.84 -1.21
N GLU A 132 -3.22 8.09 -0.21
CA GLU A 132 -3.54 9.05 0.86
C GLU A 132 -3.58 10.48 0.32
N MET A 133 -2.62 10.88 -0.51
CA MET A 133 -2.60 12.21 -1.14
C MET A 133 -3.84 12.43 -2.02
N ILE A 134 -4.25 11.45 -2.82
CA ILE A 134 -5.49 11.53 -3.61
C ILE A 134 -6.71 11.63 -2.69
N ALA A 135 -6.76 10.82 -1.63
CA ALA A 135 -7.88 10.88 -0.68
C ALA A 135 -7.96 12.27 -0.02
N CYS A 136 -6.83 12.86 0.37
CA CYS A 136 -6.77 14.22 0.91
C CYS A 136 -7.26 15.26 -0.11
N ALA A 137 -6.77 15.20 -1.36
CA ALA A 137 -7.17 16.14 -2.42
C ALA A 137 -8.66 16.06 -2.75
N LEU A 138 -9.22 14.85 -2.85
CA LEU A 138 -10.63 14.66 -3.17
C LEU A 138 -11.57 15.00 -2.00
N SER A 139 -11.10 14.91 -0.75
CA SER A 139 -11.91 15.14 0.46
C SER A 139 -12.38 16.60 0.62
N GLU A 140 -11.82 17.54 -0.17
CA GLU A 140 -12.29 18.92 -0.22
C GLU A 140 -13.70 19.06 -0.88
N SER A 141 -14.05 18.11 -1.75
CA SER A 141 -15.28 18.18 -2.53
C SER A 141 -16.14 16.91 -2.50
N ARG A 142 -15.64 15.81 -1.92
CA ARG A 142 -16.29 14.49 -1.96
C ARG A 142 -16.14 13.77 -0.61
N ARG A 143 -17.10 12.91 -0.29
CA ARG A 143 -16.97 11.93 0.79
C ARG A 143 -16.15 10.76 0.27
N VAL A 144 -14.90 10.69 0.73
CA VAL A 144 -13.91 9.71 0.23
C VAL A 144 -13.82 8.54 1.19
N TYR A 145 -13.95 7.34 0.63
CA TYR A 145 -13.57 6.08 1.26
C TYR A 145 -12.30 5.55 0.63
N ARG A 146 -11.39 4.96 1.41
CA ARG A 146 -10.12 4.46 0.88
C ARG A 146 -9.69 3.15 1.53
N THR A 147 -8.82 2.42 0.86
CA THR A 147 -8.17 1.22 1.40
C THR A 147 -7.46 1.55 2.71
N GLU A 148 -7.80 0.85 3.77
CA GLU A 148 -7.14 0.91 5.06
C GLU A 148 -5.94 -0.04 5.11
N GLY A 149 -4.85 0.39 5.74
CA GLY A 149 -3.65 -0.42 5.92
C GLY A 149 -3.11 -0.99 4.60
N ASN A 150 -3.02 -2.31 4.51
CA ASN A 150 -2.54 -3.07 3.36
C ASN A 150 -3.60 -4.01 2.77
N TYR A 151 -4.88 -3.68 2.89
CA TYR A 151 -5.98 -4.46 2.32
C TYR A 151 -6.07 -4.31 0.79
N ASN A 152 -4.99 -4.62 0.08
CA ASN A 152 -4.80 -4.41 -1.36
C ASN A 152 -4.64 -5.69 -2.19
N SER A 153 -4.74 -6.87 -1.55
CA SER A 153 -4.60 -8.20 -2.17
C SER A 153 -5.94 -8.80 -2.60
N GLN A 154 -5.92 -10.04 -3.13
CA GLN A 154 -7.13 -10.80 -3.48
C GLN A 154 -8.10 -11.05 -2.31
N VAL A 155 -7.65 -10.91 -1.07
CA VAL A 155 -8.50 -10.94 0.12
C VAL A 155 -8.84 -9.52 0.58
N GLY A 156 -7.84 -8.66 0.65
CA GLY A 156 -7.95 -7.32 1.21
C GLY A 156 -8.84 -6.37 0.41
N LEU A 157 -8.65 -6.32 -0.92
CA LEU A 157 -9.45 -5.45 -1.79
C LEU A 157 -10.95 -5.80 -1.76
N PRO A 158 -11.36 -7.08 -1.87
CA PRO A 158 -12.76 -7.45 -1.69
C PRO A 158 -13.35 -7.02 -0.33
N LEU A 159 -12.62 -7.24 0.76
CA LEU A 159 -13.05 -6.81 2.09
C LEU A 159 -13.18 -5.28 2.18
N THR A 160 -12.26 -4.53 1.58
CA THR A 160 -12.34 -3.07 1.47
C THR A 160 -13.63 -2.65 0.75
N ILE A 161 -13.93 -3.23 -0.39
CA ILE A 161 -15.14 -2.91 -1.17
C ILE A 161 -16.42 -3.25 -0.38
N LEU A 162 -16.45 -4.39 0.31
CA LEU A 162 -17.62 -4.83 1.08
C LEU A 162 -17.86 -4.00 2.35
N ARG A 163 -16.84 -3.28 2.84
CA ARG A 163 -16.91 -2.36 3.99
C ARG A 163 -17.20 -0.91 3.57
N ALA A 164 -17.21 -0.61 2.27
CA ALA A 164 -17.38 0.75 1.80
C ALA A 164 -18.73 1.33 2.23
N PRO A 165 -18.76 2.55 2.81
CA PRO A 165 -20.00 3.23 3.17
C PRO A 165 -20.86 3.49 1.94
N PRO A 166 -22.19 3.30 2.03
CA PRO A 166 -23.08 3.46 0.89
C PRO A 166 -23.20 4.91 0.40
N ASP A 167 -22.83 5.86 1.25
CA ASP A 167 -22.90 7.29 0.99
C ASP A 167 -21.54 7.88 0.56
N ALA A 168 -20.49 7.07 0.37
CA ALA A 168 -19.22 7.54 -0.17
C ALA A 168 -19.37 7.92 -1.64
N ASP A 169 -18.90 9.12 -2.00
CA ASP A 169 -18.94 9.64 -3.37
C ASP A 169 -17.78 9.10 -4.22
N ALA A 170 -16.64 8.81 -3.58
CA ALA A 170 -15.45 8.26 -4.22
C ALA A 170 -14.78 7.17 -3.37
N TRP A 171 -14.28 6.13 -4.05
CA TRP A 171 -13.43 5.11 -3.44
C TRP A 171 -12.02 5.18 -4.01
N VAL A 172 -11.02 5.25 -3.14
CA VAL A 172 -9.61 5.27 -3.50
C VAL A 172 -9.00 3.94 -3.08
N LEU A 173 -8.85 3.02 -4.03
CA LEU A 173 -8.52 1.62 -3.79
C LEU A 173 -7.06 1.33 -4.16
N GLU A 174 -6.28 0.85 -3.20
CA GLU A 174 -4.93 0.35 -3.45
C GLU A 174 -5.00 -1.08 -3.98
N VAL A 175 -4.26 -1.38 -5.07
CA VAL A 175 -4.21 -2.67 -5.75
C VAL A 175 -2.77 -3.17 -5.76
N GLY A 176 -2.53 -4.25 -5.04
CA GLY A 176 -1.23 -4.92 -4.94
C GLY A 176 -1.27 -6.30 -5.53
N ALA A 177 -0.13 -6.81 -5.98
CA ALA A 177 0.03 -8.18 -6.43
C ALA A 177 1.37 -8.74 -5.99
N SER A 178 1.37 -10.02 -5.67
CA SER A 178 2.54 -10.85 -5.40
C SER A 178 2.75 -11.93 -6.48
N GLU A 179 1.71 -12.27 -7.25
CA GLU A 179 1.77 -13.28 -8.30
C GLU A 179 1.23 -12.73 -9.63
N PRO A 180 1.69 -13.28 -10.77
CA PRO A 180 1.21 -12.87 -12.10
C PRO A 180 -0.31 -13.10 -12.28
N GLY A 181 -0.99 -12.09 -12.85
CA GLY A 181 -2.43 -12.13 -13.14
C GLY A 181 -3.33 -11.66 -12.01
N GLU A 182 -2.79 -11.39 -10.81
CA GLU A 182 -3.60 -10.89 -9.68
C GLU A 182 -4.17 -9.50 -9.96
N ILE A 183 -3.39 -8.57 -10.58
CA ILE A 183 -3.87 -7.22 -10.90
C ILE A 183 -5.06 -7.28 -11.87
N ALA A 184 -5.01 -8.16 -12.87
CA ALA A 184 -6.13 -8.32 -13.82
C ALA A 184 -7.41 -8.75 -13.08
N ARG A 185 -7.31 -9.73 -12.18
CA ARG A 185 -8.45 -10.18 -11.37
C ARG A 185 -8.97 -9.07 -10.43
N LEU A 186 -8.08 -8.34 -9.80
CA LEU A 186 -8.45 -7.23 -8.91
C LEU A 186 -9.10 -6.07 -9.69
N ALA A 187 -8.65 -5.81 -10.92
CA ALA A 187 -9.26 -4.84 -11.82
C ALA A 187 -10.69 -5.22 -12.21
N GLU A 188 -10.95 -6.53 -12.48
CA GLU A 188 -12.32 -7.03 -12.72
C GLU A 188 -13.25 -6.83 -11.52
N ILE A 189 -12.72 -6.99 -10.30
CA ILE A 189 -13.47 -6.80 -9.05
C ILE A 189 -13.74 -5.32 -8.81
N ALA A 190 -12.70 -4.48 -8.85
CA ALA A 190 -12.77 -3.05 -8.56
C ALA A 190 -13.48 -2.25 -9.65
N ARG A 191 -13.39 -2.67 -10.93
CA ARG A 191 -13.92 -1.96 -12.10
C ARG A 191 -13.68 -0.45 -11.99
N PRO A 192 -12.41 -0.03 -11.98
CA PRO A 192 -12.08 1.36 -11.72
C PRO A 192 -12.57 2.29 -12.83
N ASP A 193 -13.00 3.48 -12.44
CA ASP A 193 -13.29 4.57 -13.37
C ASP A 193 -11.99 5.28 -13.75
N HIS A 194 -11.13 5.55 -12.76
CA HIS A 194 -9.81 6.13 -12.95
C HIS A 194 -8.72 5.15 -12.47
N VAL A 195 -7.58 5.19 -13.14
CA VAL A 195 -6.43 4.34 -12.81
C VAL A 195 -5.19 5.18 -12.61
N VAL A 196 -4.43 4.82 -11.59
CA VAL A 196 -3.11 5.39 -11.30
C VAL A 196 -2.07 4.30 -11.25
N ILE A 197 -0.95 4.48 -11.96
CA ILE A 197 0.24 3.64 -11.86
C ILE A 197 1.40 4.53 -11.43
N THR A 198 1.85 4.40 -10.17
CA THR A 198 2.82 5.33 -9.60
C THR A 198 4.19 5.21 -10.22
N THR A 199 4.78 4.03 -10.13
CA THR A 199 6.09 3.69 -10.71
C THR A 199 6.15 2.22 -11.07
N VAL A 200 7.13 1.86 -11.91
CA VAL A 200 7.51 0.47 -12.19
C VAL A 200 9.00 0.31 -11.94
N GLY A 201 9.36 -0.58 -11.03
CA GLY A 201 10.75 -0.80 -10.62
C GLY A 201 10.97 -2.19 -10.04
N SER A 202 12.08 -2.36 -9.35
CA SER A 202 12.56 -3.65 -8.81
C SER A 202 11.77 -4.11 -7.58
N ALA A 203 10.47 -4.41 -7.74
CA ALA A 203 9.61 -4.94 -6.69
C ALA A 203 9.04 -6.30 -7.11
N HIS A 204 9.04 -7.27 -6.19
CA HIS A 204 8.51 -8.64 -6.40
C HIS A 204 9.15 -9.36 -7.61
N LEU A 205 10.44 -9.12 -7.87
CA LEU A 205 11.15 -9.72 -9.01
C LEU A 205 11.20 -11.25 -8.92
N GLU A 206 11.13 -11.81 -7.73
CA GLU A 206 11.05 -13.25 -7.52
C GLU A 206 9.87 -13.88 -8.28
N CYS A 207 8.72 -13.19 -8.33
CA CYS A 207 7.51 -13.70 -8.97
C CYS A 207 7.32 -13.19 -10.40
N PHE A 208 7.73 -11.96 -10.70
CA PHE A 208 7.53 -11.35 -12.03
C PHE A 208 8.74 -11.50 -12.97
N GLY A 209 9.87 -11.99 -12.45
CA GLY A 209 11.11 -12.25 -13.21
C GLY A 209 11.96 -11.00 -13.42
N ASP A 210 11.44 -10.00 -14.11
CA ASP A 210 12.13 -8.75 -14.46
C ASP A 210 11.20 -7.53 -14.41
N VAL A 211 11.77 -6.35 -14.67
CA VAL A 211 11.03 -5.08 -14.67
C VAL A 211 9.93 -5.05 -15.75
N GLU A 212 10.14 -5.74 -16.88
CA GLU A 212 9.12 -5.85 -17.92
C GLU A 212 7.94 -6.70 -17.46
N GLY A 213 8.19 -7.77 -16.69
CA GLY A 213 7.16 -8.57 -16.05
C GLY A 213 6.35 -7.74 -15.04
N VAL A 214 7.04 -6.92 -14.24
CA VAL A 214 6.39 -5.97 -13.32
C VAL A 214 5.54 -4.96 -14.09
N LEU A 215 6.05 -4.41 -15.21
CA LEU A 215 5.32 -3.47 -16.05
C LEU A 215 4.04 -4.11 -16.61
N ARG A 216 4.14 -5.31 -17.21
CA ARG A 216 2.97 -6.04 -17.73
C ARG A 216 1.90 -6.24 -16.66
N GLU A 217 2.32 -6.67 -15.48
CA GLU A 217 1.38 -6.89 -14.36
C GLU A 217 0.70 -5.57 -13.94
N LYS A 218 1.46 -4.48 -13.74
CA LYS A 218 0.87 -3.20 -13.31
C LYS A 218 -0.04 -2.60 -14.39
N MET A 219 0.33 -2.72 -15.66
CA MET A 219 -0.47 -2.24 -16.80
C MET A 219 -1.81 -2.99 -16.94
N ALA A 220 -1.94 -4.22 -16.39
CA ALA A 220 -3.22 -4.93 -16.36
C ALA A 220 -4.33 -4.14 -15.66
N LEU A 221 -3.99 -3.26 -14.69
CA LEU A 221 -4.95 -2.36 -14.07
C LEU A 221 -5.53 -1.36 -15.08
N GLY A 222 -4.67 -0.80 -15.94
CA GLY A 222 -5.08 0.11 -17.01
C GLY A 222 -6.02 -0.55 -18.04
N HIS A 223 -5.77 -1.82 -18.38
CA HIS A 223 -6.66 -2.60 -19.26
C HIS A 223 -8.03 -2.87 -18.63
N GLY A 224 -8.10 -2.98 -17.29
CA GLY A 224 -9.34 -3.22 -16.56
C GLY A 224 -10.18 -1.97 -16.30
N ALA A 225 -9.70 -0.78 -16.70
CA ALA A 225 -10.42 0.48 -16.50
C ALA A 225 -11.70 0.55 -17.35
N SER A 226 -12.70 1.28 -16.85
CA SER A 226 -13.98 1.49 -17.56
C SER A 226 -13.86 2.29 -18.88
N GLY A 227 -12.70 2.90 -19.12
CA GLY A 227 -12.43 3.76 -20.28
C GLY A 227 -13.04 5.16 -20.20
N ARG A 228 -13.76 5.50 -19.12
CA ARG A 228 -14.44 6.80 -18.96
C ARG A 228 -13.64 7.83 -18.18
N GLY A 229 -12.73 7.38 -17.31
CA GLY A 229 -11.91 8.25 -16.48
C GLY A 229 -10.45 8.32 -16.96
N ALA A 230 -9.60 9.01 -16.24
CA ALA A 230 -8.20 9.19 -16.55
C ALA A 230 -7.36 7.93 -16.27
N LEU A 231 -6.33 7.73 -17.07
CA LEU A 231 -5.16 6.93 -16.76
C LEU A 231 -4.02 7.89 -16.44
N VAL A 232 -3.61 7.94 -15.17
CA VAL A 232 -2.48 8.77 -14.72
C VAL A 232 -1.31 7.86 -14.37
N VAL A 233 -0.13 8.17 -14.89
CA VAL A 233 1.09 7.40 -14.62
C VAL A 233 2.22 8.34 -14.18
N GLY A 234 3.12 7.83 -13.34
CA GLY A 234 4.37 8.52 -13.08
C GLY A 234 5.30 8.51 -14.29
N GLU A 235 6.24 9.44 -14.32
CA GLU A 235 7.20 9.60 -15.43
C GLU A 235 8.29 8.52 -15.46
N GLU A 236 8.47 7.79 -14.36
CA GLU A 236 9.56 6.80 -14.20
C GLU A 236 9.04 5.36 -14.02
N PRO A 237 9.71 4.43 -14.72
CA PRO A 237 10.69 4.61 -15.80
C PRO A 237 10.01 5.06 -17.11
N ALA A 238 10.76 5.60 -18.07
CA ALA A 238 10.21 6.11 -19.33
C ALA A 238 9.31 5.11 -20.06
N ILE A 239 9.63 3.80 -19.99
CA ILE A 239 8.84 2.74 -20.61
C ILE A 239 7.41 2.66 -20.03
N LEU A 240 7.17 3.12 -18.78
CA LEU A 240 5.83 3.20 -18.22
C LEU A 240 4.98 4.22 -18.96
N ALA A 241 5.51 5.43 -19.19
CA ALA A 241 4.84 6.48 -19.94
C ALA A 241 4.56 6.07 -21.39
N GLU A 242 5.54 5.47 -22.06
CA GLU A 242 5.40 4.95 -23.42
C GLU A 242 4.30 3.88 -23.52
N THR A 243 4.31 2.92 -22.60
CA THR A 243 3.30 1.84 -22.56
C THR A 243 1.91 2.37 -22.23
N ALA A 244 1.81 3.33 -21.30
CA ALA A 244 0.54 3.97 -20.96
C ALA A 244 -0.06 4.72 -22.15
N ARG A 245 0.74 5.50 -22.88
CA ARG A 245 0.29 6.20 -24.10
C ARG A 245 -0.04 5.26 -25.26
N ALA A 246 0.64 4.12 -25.37
CA ALA A 246 0.28 3.09 -26.33
C ALA A 246 -1.07 2.43 -26.01
N LEU A 247 -1.38 2.25 -24.73
CA LEU A 247 -2.68 1.75 -24.26
C LEU A 247 -3.78 2.81 -24.43
N ARG A 248 -3.49 4.04 -23.99
CA ARG A 248 -4.40 5.19 -24.01
C ARG A 248 -3.63 6.43 -24.43
N PRO A 249 -3.86 6.95 -25.65
CA PRO A 249 -3.18 8.16 -26.13
C PRO A 249 -3.44 9.41 -25.28
N ASP A 250 -4.53 9.43 -24.50
CA ASP A 250 -4.90 10.47 -23.54
C ASP A 250 -4.40 10.21 -22.12
N ALA A 251 -3.51 9.21 -21.92
CA ALA A 251 -2.88 8.97 -20.63
C ALA A 251 -2.07 10.18 -20.18
N ILE A 252 -2.23 10.56 -18.90
CA ILE A 252 -1.55 11.71 -18.30
C ILE A 252 -0.27 11.20 -17.62
N VAL A 253 0.87 11.67 -18.07
CA VAL A 253 2.18 11.43 -17.43
C VAL A 253 2.45 12.57 -16.46
N ALA A 254 2.52 12.26 -15.17
CA ALA A 254 2.77 13.24 -14.11
C ALA A 254 4.21 13.15 -13.60
N GLY A 255 4.89 14.29 -13.51
CA GLY A 255 6.27 14.37 -13.08
C GLY A 255 6.83 15.78 -13.29
N PHE A 256 8.15 15.90 -13.26
CA PHE A 256 8.85 17.19 -13.49
C PHE A 256 9.94 17.07 -14.57
N GLY A 257 10.06 15.92 -15.22
CA GLY A 257 10.92 15.72 -16.38
C GLY A 257 10.29 16.26 -17.68
N PRO A 258 11.10 16.35 -18.76
CA PRO A 258 10.69 16.99 -20.02
C PRO A 258 9.58 16.27 -20.79
N GLY A 259 9.21 15.06 -20.37
CA GLY A 259 8.15 14.26 -21.02
C GLY A 259 6.81 14.26 -20.27
N ALA A 260 6.71 14.97 -19.14
CA ALA A 260 5.51 15.02 -18.33
C ALA A 260 4.43 15.93 -18.95
N ASP A 261 3.19 15.44 -19.00
CA ASP A 261 2.02 16.23 -19.41
C ASP A 261 1.53 17.10 -18.25
N PHE A 262 1.66 16.58 -17.03
CA PHE A 262 1.35 17.28 -15.80
C PHE A 262 2.64 17.56 -15.04
N ALA A 263 3.19 18.78 -15.23
CA ALA A 263 4.42 19.24 -14.61
C ALA A 263 4.20 20.53 -13.83
N PRO A 264 4.99 20.80 -12.77
CA PRO A 264 4.92 22.06 -12.04
C PRO A 264 5.57 23.19 -12.85
N GLU A 265 5.07 24.40 -12.72
CA GLU A 265 5.68 25.64 -13.28
C GLU A 265 6.99 25.99 -12.56
N ALA A 266 7.03 25.73 -11.26
CA ALA A 266 8.19 25.87 -10.40
C ALA A 266 8.02 24.95 -9.18
N TYR A 267 9.13 24.49 -8.61
CA TYR A 267 9.10 23.69 -7.39
C TYR A 267 10.35 23.92 -6.54
N THR A 268 10.20 23.63 -5.25
CA THR A 268 11.31 23.47 -4.30
C THR A 268 11.14 22.16 -3.57
N VAL A 269 12.25 21.47 -3.35
CA VAL A 269 12.32 20.24 -2.57
C VAL A 269 13.30 20.45 -1.44
N GLU A 270 12.79 20.38 -0.23
CA GLU A 270 13.58 20.40 1.00
C GLU A 270 13.49 19.03 1.68
N ALA A 271 14.27 18.83 2.69
CA ALA A 271 14.34 17.52 3.36
C ALA A 271 13.05 17.15 4.13
N ASP A 272 12.27 18.15 4.56
CA ASP A 272 11.03 18.00 5.35
C ASP A 272 9.83 18.70 4.71
N ARG A 273 10.02 19.37 3.56
CA ARG A 273 8.98 20.11 2.86
C ARG A 273 9.16 20.09 1.36
N ILE A 274 8.06 19.98 0.64
CA ILE A 274 8.00 20.25 -0.79
C ILE A 274 6.98 21.33 -1.08
N GLU A 275 7.29 22.14 -2.08
CA GLU A 275 6.37 23.12 -2.64
C GLU A 275 6.43 23.07 -4.16
N PHE A 276 5.30 23.22 -4.80
CA PHE A 276 5.24 23.42 -6.24
C PHE A 276 4.13 24.38 -6.63
N ARG A 277 4.21 24.93 -7.84
CA ARG A 277 3.20 25.83 -8.38
C ARG A 277 2.56 25.19 -9.61
N ARG A 278 1.24 25.24 -9.67
CA ARG A 278 0.46 24.78 -10.81
C ARG A 278 -0.71 25.72 -11.07
N ASP A 279 -0.87 26.17 -12.34
CA ASP A 279 -1.89 27.15 -12.78
C ASP A 279 -1.98 28.36 -11.83
N GLY A 280 -0.80 28.88 -11.45
CA GLY A 280 -0.65 29.97 -10.51
C GLY A 280 -0.94 29.62 -9.04
N THR A 281 -1.47 28.43 -8.74
CA THR A 281 -1.75 27.96 -7.37
C THR A 281 -0.50 27.36 -6.73
N ARG A 282 -0.20 27.77 -5.49
CA ARG A 282 0.89 27.21 -4.67
C ARG A 282 0.36 25.99 -3.91
N VAL A 283 1.03 24.86 -4.07
CA VAL A 283 0.79 23.61 -3.34
C VAL A 283 1.98 23.34 -2.43
N ALA A 284 1.73 23.03 -1.16
CA ALA A 284 2.77 22.75 -0.18
C ALA A 284 2.41 21.49 0.61
N LEU A 285 3.41 20.67 0.95
CA LEU A 285 3.29 19.49 1.80
C LEU A 285 4.43 19.49 2.82
N GLU A 286 4.14 19.12 4.06
CA GLU A 286 5.12 19.00 5.15
C GLU A 286 5.81 17.63 5.11
N VAL A 287 6.33 17.28 3.93
CA VAL A 287 7.13 16.08 3.65
C VAL A 287 8.20 16.43 2.64
N GLY A 288 9.39 15.88 2.79
CA GLY A 288 10.53 16.17 1.92
C GLY A 288 10.85 15.08 0.91
N GLY A 289 11.74 15.42 -0.01
CA GLY A 289 12.30 14.51 -1.00
C GLY A 289 11.55 14.49 -2.33
N GLU A 290 12.30 14.31 -3.42
CA GLU A 290 11.76 14.31 -4.79
C GLU A 290 10.70 13.23 -5.05
N HIS A 291 10.79 12.09 -4.38
CA HIS A 291 9.79 11.03 -4.50
C HIS A 291 8.40 11.49 -4.02
N HIS A 292 8.33 12.28 -2.94
CA HIS A 292 7.06 12.86 -2.50
C HIS A 292 6.55 13.94 -3.45
N LEU A 293 7.44 14.68 -4.11
CA LEU A 293 7.02 15.61 -5.17
C LEU A 293 6.39 14.86 -6.34
N ARG A 294 7.00 13.75 -6.80
CA ARG A 294 6.40 12.90 -7.84
C ARG A 294 5.04 12.36 -7.42
N ASP A 295 4.95 11.82 -6.21
CA ASP A 295 3.69 11.29 -5.66
C ASP A 295 2.60 12.37 -5.58
N ALA A 296 2.97 13.59 -5.16
CA ALA A 296 2.04 14.73 -5.07
C ALA A 296 1.58 15.21 -6.46
N LEU A 297 2.46 15.22 -7.46
CA LEU A 297 2.10 15.55 -8.84
C LEU A 297 1.14 14.52 -9.45
N ILE A 298 1.36 13.23 -9.21
CA ILE A 298 0.43 12.17 -9.62
C ILE A 298 -0.94 12.36 -8.97
N ALA A 299 -0.96 12.64 -7.66
CA ALA A 299 -2.21 12.87 -6.93
C ALA A 299 -2.96 14.11 -7.41
N ALA A 300 -2.24 15.22 -7.67
CA ALA A 300 -2.81 16.45 -8.20
C ALA A 300 -3.35 16.24 -9.62
N ALA A 301 -2.59 15.58 -10.51
CA ALA A 301 -3.01 15.26 -11.87
C ALA A 301 -4.32 14.47 -11.90
N LEU A 302 -4.45 13.47 -11.03
CA LEU A 302 -5.69 12.71 -10.92
C LEU A 302 -6.83 13.58 -10.39
N ALA A 303 -6.62 14.33 -9.31
CA ALA A 303 -7.67 15.14 -8.71
C ALA A 303 -8.19 16.22 -9.70
N GLU A 304 -7.30 16.90 -10.42
CA GLU A 304 -7.68 17.86 -11.47
C GLU A 304 -8.39 17.18 -12.65
N SER A 305 -7.99 15.96 -13.04
CA SER A 305 -8.72 15.18 -14.07
C SER A 305 -10.14 14.77 -13.62
N MET A 306 -10.41 14.82 -12.33
CA MET A 306 -11.73 14.62 -11.72
C MET A 306 -12.45 15.95 -11.43
N GLU A 307 -12.01 17.03 -12.07
CA GLU A 307 -12.58 18.38 -11.98
C GLU A 307 -12.53 18.99 -10.56
N VAL A 308 -11.56 18.57 -9.73
CA VAL A 308 -11.28 19.24 -8.45
C VAL A 308 -10.47 20.51 -8.73
N PRO A 309 -10.91 21.70 -8.30
CA PRO A 309 -10.16 22.93 -8.51
C PRO A 309 -8.77 22.89 -7.87
N SER A 310 -7.75 23.48 -8.53
CA SER A 310 -6.36 23.43 -8.07
C SER A 310 -6.16 24.00 -6.65
N ASP A 311 -6.95 25.01 -6.24
CA ASP A 311 -6.93 25.56 -4.88
C ASP A 311 -7.48 24.57 -3.84
N ALA A 312 -8.49 23.76 -4.20
CA ALA A 312 -8.99 22.68 -3.36
C ALA A 312 -7.98 21.52 -3.27
N VAL A 313 -7.33 21.17 -4.39
CA VAL A 313 -6.22 20.19 -4.40
C VAL A 313 -5.11 20.65 -3.44
N ALA A 314 -4.72 21.93 -3.51
CA ALA A 314 -3.68 22.50 -2.65
C ALA A 314 -4.05 22.40 -1.16
N ARG A 315 -5.29 22.76 -0.79
CA ARG A 315 -5.78 22.63 0.60
C ARG A 315 -5.82 21.17 1.07
N GLY A 316 -6.24 20.27 0.19
CA GLY A 316 -6.28 18.85 0.48
C GLY A 316 -4.90 18.26 0.74
N LEU A 317 -3.95 18.52 -0.17
CA LEU A 317 -2.57 18.02 -0.08
C LEU A 317 -1.81 18.59 1.13
N LEU A 318 -2.09 19.82 1.56
CA LEU A 318 -1.50 20.40 2.78
C LEU A 318 -1.84 19.59 4.04
N ARG A 319 -2.94 18.84 4.05
CA ARG A 319 -3.33 17.98 5.17
C ARG A 319 -2.78 16.55 5.09
N TYR A 320 -1.99 16.26 4.07
CA TYR A 320 -1.37 14.96 3.97
C TYR A 320 -0.35 14.75 5.08
N GLU A 321 -0.47 13.62 5.77
CA GLU A 321 0.49 13.14 6.75
C GLU A 321 0.95 11.72 6.39
N PRO A 322 2.26 11.42 6.44
CA PRO A 322 2.77 10.08 6.18
C PRO A 322 2.17 9.05 7.14
N LEU A 323 1.66 7.95 6.59
CA LEU A 323 1.09 6.89 7.42
C LEU A 323 2.17 5.98 8.01
N GLY A 324 2.20 5.90 9.33
CA GLY A 324 2.99 4.94 10.08
C GLY A 324 4.50 5.10 9.84
N LEU A 325 5.13 4.07 9.27
CA LEU A 325 6.59 3.97 9.07
C LEU A 325 6.96 4.07 7.57
N ARG A 326 6.33 5.00 6.84
CA ARG A 326 6.52 5.22 5.40
C ARG A 326 7.08 6.63 5.15
N GLY A 327 8.37 6.81 5.37
CA GLY A 327 9.03 8.11 5.18
C GLY A 327 8.64 9.16 6.24
N ALA A 328 8.14 8.74 7.40
CA ALA A 328 7.75 9.66 8.46
C ALA A 328 8.97 10.22 9.20
N LEU A 329 9.08 11.54 9.24
CA LEU A 329 10.06 12.21 10.09
C LEU A 329 9.56 12.28 11.53
N ARG A 330 10.39 11.80 12.46
CA ARG A 330 10.11 11.80 13.90
C ARG A 330 11.22 12.49 14.67
N ARG A 331 10.85 13.27 15.67
CA ARG A 331 11.78 13.75 16.70
C ARG A 331 11.76 12.77 17.87
N ILE A 332 12.92 12.24 18.23
CA ILE A 332 13.09 11.39 19.40
C ILE A 332 14.22 12.02 20.22
N GLY A 333 13.89 12.76 21.27
CA GLY A 333 14.85 13.64 21.93
C GLY A 333 15.44 14.63 20.92
N ARG A 334 16.78 14.62 20.77
CA ARG A 334 17.49 15.44 19.78
C ARG A 334 17.71 14.73 18.43
N LEU A 335 17.43 13.43 18.35
CA LEU A 335 17.50 12.69 17.08
C LEU A 335 16.43 13.15 16.10
N THR A 336 16.78 13.15 14.81
CA THR A 336 15.82 13.26 13.72
C THR A 336 15.77 11.93 12.98
N VAL A 337 14.67 11.20 13.12
CA VAL A 337 14.53 9.84 12.59
C VAL A 337 13.64 9.81 11.37
N LEU A 338 14.19 9.39 10.22
CA LEU A 338 13.40 9.04 9.04
C LEU A 338 12.98 7.57 9.16
N ALA A 339 11.75 7.37 9.63
CA ALA A 339 11.15 6.05 9.81
C ALA A 339 10.53 5.57 8.49
N ASP A 340 11.26 4.76 7.73
CA ASP A 340 10.83 4.22 6.43
C ASP A 340 11.02 2.69 6.37
N CYS A 341 10.45 1.99 7.34
CA CYS A 341 10.64 0.55 7.52
C CYS A 341 9.35 -0.28 7.35
N TYR A 342 8.37 0.24 6.64
CA TYR A 342 7.19 -0.56 6.27
C TYR A 342 7.49 -1.54 5.14
N ASN A 343 8.23 -1.13 4.10
CA ASN A 343 8.73 -1.99 3.03
C ASN A 343 10.01 -1.40 2.42
N ALA A 344 10.77 -2.23 1.71
CA ALA A 344 12.00 -1.80 1.06
C ALA A 344 12.20 -2.52 -0.27
N ASN A 345 12.62 -1.74 -1.27
CA ASN A 345 13.20 -2.18 -2.52
C ASN A 345 14.36 -1.22 -2.88
N PRO A 346 15.19 -1.53 -3.89
CA PRO A 346 16.35 -0.71 -4.23
C PRO A 346 15.99 0.77 -4.49
N ASP A 347 14.92 1.04 -5.23
CA ASP A 347 14.54 2.41 -5.61
C ASP A 347 14.10 3.22 -4.39
N SER A 348 13.28 2.63 -3.51
CA SER A 348 12.86 3.27 -2.26
C SER A 348 14.02 3.46 -1.28
N PHE A 349 15.02 2.57 -1.29
CA PHE A 349 16.24 2.74 -0.46
C PHE A 349 17.06 3.94 -0.95
N ARG A 350 17.28 4.07 -2.27
CA ARG A 350 17.96 5.23 -2.87
C ARG A 350 17.28 6.53 -2.51
N ALA A 351 15.96 6.60 -2.64
CA ALA A 351 15.18 7.78 -2.29
C ALA A 351 15.35 8.18 -0.82
N ALA A 352 15.30 7.21 0.11
CA ALA A 352 15.49 7.46 1.54
C ALA A 352 16.92 7.88 1.89
N ILE A 353 17.94 7.29 1.25
CA ILE A 353 19.35 7.70 1.40
C ILE A 353 19.51 9.16 0.94
N ALA A 354 18.98 9.51 -0.24
CA ALA A 354 19.06 10.86 -0.78
C ALA A 354 18.39 11.87 0.17
N GLN A 355 17.17 11.62 0.62
CA GLN A 355 16.47 12.48 1.58
C GLN A 355 17.26 12.63 2.89
N THR A 356 17.82 11.54 3.43
CA THR A 356 18.59 11.58 4.69
C THR A 356 19.83 12.46 4.57
N ARG A 357 20.45 12.52 3.39
CA ARG A 357 21.64 13.38 3.15
C ARG A 357 21.31 14.87 3.19
N GLU A 358 20.10 15.25 2.82
CA GLU A 358 19.64 16.64 2.79
C GLU A 358 19.13 17.11 4.16
N LEU A 359 18.73 16.17 5.03
CA LEU A 359 18.27 16.47 6.38
C LEU A 359 19.42 17.06 7.23
N LEU A 360 19.20 18.21 7.85
CA LEU A 360 20.05 18.86 8.83
C LEU A 360 21.55 18.83 8.43
N PRO A 361 21.99 19.62 7.42
CA PRO A 361 23.37 19.63 6.97
C PRO A 361 24.37 19.83 8.13
N GLY A 362 25.47 19.08 8.13
CA GLY A 362 26.50 19.16 9.16
C GLY A 362 26.29 18.27 10.39
N ARG A 363 25.12 17.62 10.54
CA ARG A 363 24.90 16.62 11.56
C ARG A 363 25.42 15.24 11.13
N ARG A 364 25.82 14.45 12.13
CA ARG A 364 26.14 13.03 11.94
C ARG A 364 24.91 12.28 11.42
N ARG A 365 25.17 11.27 10.61
CA ARG A 365 24.12 10.44 9.98
C ARG A 365 24.32 8.99 10.35
N ALA A 366 23.22 8.34 10.70
CA ALA A 366 23.21 6.92 10.99
C ALA A 366 22.15 6.21 10.13
N VAL A 367 22.42 4.96 9.75
CA VAL A 367 21.44 4.12 9.05
C VAL A 367 21.34 2.75 9.72
N PHE A 368 20.11 2.34 9.97
CA PHE A 368 19.78 0.96 10.33
C PHE A 368 19.15 0.28 9.12
N ALA A 369 19.93 -0.54 8.43
CA ALA A 369 19.55 -1.20 7.18
C ALA A 369 19.15 -2.65 7.42
N GLY A 370 17.87 -2.96 7.18
CA GLY A 370 17.32 -4.31 7.14
C GLY A 370 17.11 -4.80 5.72
N SER A 371 17.11 -6.12 5.52
CA SER A 371 17.02 -6.76 4.22
C SER A 371 15.89 -6.23 3.35
N MET A 372 16.14 -6.15 2.06
CA MET A 372 15.14 -6.03 1.01
C MET A 372 14.73 -7.45 0.58
N LEU A 373 13.46 -7.80 0.77
CA LEU A 373 12.93 -9.13 0.46
C LEU A 373 12.28 -9.17 -0.93
N GLU A 374 12.01 -10.37 -1.45
CA GLU A 374 11.29 -10.63 -2.70
C GLU A 374 12.00 -10.16 -3.98
N LEU A 375 13.34 -10.06 -3.93
CA LEU A 375 14.17 -9.68 -5.07
C LEU A 375 14.67 -10.89 -5.90
N GLY A 376 14.42 -12.12 -5.43
CA GLY A 376 14.80 -13.34 -6.12
C GLY A 376 16.29 -13.41 -6.46
N SER A 377 16.64 -13.72 -7.70
CA SER A 377 18.03 -13.82 -8.15
C SER A 377 18.82 -12.50 -8.10
N GLN A 378 18.16 -11.35 -7.97
CA GLN A 378 18.80 -10.03 -7.88
C GLN A 378 19.16 -9.64 -6.45
N GLU A 379 18.76 -10.42 -5.45
CA GLU A 379 18.87 -10.09 -4.03
C GLU A 379 20.28 -9.71 -3.60
N ALA A 380 21.26 -10.58 -3.86
CA ALA A 380 22.65 -10.33 -3.46
C ALA A 380 23.27 -9.12 -4.19
N LYS A 381 22.91 -8.90 -5.46
CA LYS A 381 23.38 -7.76 -6.25
C LYS A 381 22.80 -6.45 -5.71
N ALA A 382 21.50 -6.40 -5.48
CA ALA A 382 20.80 -5.22 -4.99
C ALA A 382 21.33 -4.79 -3.61
N HIS A 383 21.55 -5.73 -2.68
CA HIS A 383 22.13 -5.41 -1.36
C HIS A 383 23.54 -4.88 -1.44
N ARG A 384 24.39 -5.40 -2.37
CA ARG A 384 25.73 -4.84 -2.59
C ARG A 384 25.67 -3.42 -3.14
N GLU A 385 24.84 -3.16 -4.17
CA GLU A 385 24.70 -1.83 -4.77
C GLU A 385 24.21 -0.79 -3.74
N ILE A 386 23.17 -1.11 -2.97
CA ILE A 386 22.70 -0.22 -1.91
C ILE A 386 23.73 -0.07 -0.78
N GLY A 387 24.49 -1.11 -0.45
CA GLY A 387 25.62 -1.03 0.48
C GLY A 387 26.69 -0.05 0.02
N ASP A 388 27.06 -0.07 -1.26
CA ASP A 388 27.98 0.90 -1.87
C ASP A 388 27.40 2.32 -1.83
N GLU A 389 26.10 2.48 -2.10
CA GLU A 389 25.44 3.78 -2.02
C GLU A 389 25.37 4.33 -0.60
N MET A 390 25.09 3.51 0.41
CA MET A 390 25.16 3.92 1.84
C MET A 390 26.57 4.37 2.20
N ARG A 391 27.59 3.63 1.76
CA ARG A 391 28.99 4.01 1.97
C ARG A 391 29.31 5.37 1.31
N ALA A 392 28.90 5.54 0.04
CA ALA A 392 29.14 6.79 -0.70
C ALA A 392 28.35 7.98 -0.13
N ALA A 393 27.22 7.74 0.53
CA ALA A 393 26.41 8.74 1.18
C ALA A 393 27.05 9.34 2.45
N GLY A 394 28.10 8.71 2.99
CA GLY A 394 28.86 9.23 4.14
C GLY A 394 28.09 9.13 5.46
N PHE A 395 27.47 7.98 5.72
CA PHE A 395 26.92 7.68 7.05
C PHE A 395 28.04 7.43 8.06
N ASP A 396 27.94 8.02 9.25
CA ASP A 396 28.90 7.86 10.35
C ASP A 396 28.68 6.57 11.15
N VAL A 397 27.44 6.08 11.18
CA VAL A 397 27.07 4.80 11.80
C VAL A 397 26.21 4.00 10.84
N ILE A 398 26.62 2.75 10.56
CA ILE A 398 25.91 1.84 9.67
C ILE A 398 25.65 0.53 10.42
N ALA A 399 24.37 0.24 10.70
CA ALA A 399 23.94 -1.10 11.11
C ALA A 399 23.47 -1.87 9.87
N ALA A 400 24.24 -2.86 9.45
CA ALA A 400 23.99 -3.71 8.30
C ALA A 400 23.48 -5.08 8.79
N THR A 401 22.17 -5.32 8.65
CA THR A 401 21.53 -6.54 9.16
C THR A 401 21.00 -7.44 8.05
N GLY A 402 20.87 -8.73 8.35
CA GLY A 402 20.41 -9.72 7.40
C GLY A 402 21.30 -9.79 6.17
N LEU A 403 20.72 -9.60 4.99
CA LEU A 403 21.47 -9.67 3.72
C LEU A 403 22.44 -8.52 3.48
N PHE A 404 22.29 -7.40 4.19
CA PHE A 404 23.28 -6.32 4.15
C PHE A 404 24.54 -6.66 4.93
N ARG A 405 24.51 -7.65 5.85
CA ARG A 405 25.70 -8.04 6.63
C ARG A 405 26.92 -8.32 5.77
N ASP A 406 26.71 -8.91 4.60
CA ASP A 406 27.79 -9.32 3.69
C ASP A 406 28.03 -8.30 2.55
N ALA A 407 27.35 -7.14 2.58
CA ALA A 407 27.61 -6.06 1.63
C ALA A 407 29.01 -5.44 1.82
N PRO A 408 29.65 -4.96 0.73
CA PRO A 408 30.99 -4.37 0.80
C PRO A 408 30.90 -2.95 1.36
N PHE A 409 31.27 -2.80 2.62
CA PHE A 409 31.47 -1.50 3.28
C PHE A 409 32.97 -1.15 3.41
N ASP A 410 33.83 -1.82 2.65
CA ASP A 410 35.28 -1.59 2.67
C ASP A 410 35.57 -0.17 2.16
N GLY A 411 36.32 0.60 2.97
CA GLY A 411 36.59 2.01 2.66
C GLY A 411 35.57 3.01 3.14
N ALA A 412 34.62 2.62 4.00
CA ALA A 412 33.79 3.57 4.78
C ALA A 412 34.73 4.22 5.84
N HIS A 413 35.57 5.16 5.40
CA HIS A 413 36.59 5.78 6.26
C HIS A 413 35.92 6.54 7.41
N GLY A 414 36.15 6.08 8.64
CA GLY A 414 35.63 6.73 9.85
C GLY A 414 34.23 6.31 10.30
N ALA A 415 33.53 5.50 9.53
CA ALA A 415 32.17 5.03 9.92
C ALA A 415 32.27 3.89 10.96
N THR A 416 31.39 3.92 11.94
CA THR A 416 31.16 2.78 12.84
C THR A 416 30.27 1.77 12.12
N LEU A 417 30.81 0.58 11.81
CA LEU A 417 30.09 -0.47 11.10
C LEU A 417 29.68 -1.60 12.06
N ILE A 418 28.37 -1.84 12.15
CA ILE A 418 27.76 -2.91 12.95
C ILE A 418 27.17 -3.94 11.99
N ARG A 419 27.66 -5.18 12.04
CA ARG A 419 27.19 -6.28 11.20
C ARG A 419 26.50 -7.33 12.06
N ALA A 420 25.26 -7.66 11.74
CA ALA A 420 24.49 -8.67 12.47
C ALA A 420 23.64 -9.53 11.56
N ALA A 421 23.33 -10.75 11.99
CA ALA A 421 22.46 -11.64 11.25
C ALA A 421 21.00 -11.15 11.26
N ASP A 422 20.59 -10.52 12.34
CA ASP A 422 19.23 -10.02 12.55
C ASP A 422 19.25 -8.65 13.24
N PRO A 423 18.12 -7.92 13.20
CA PRO A 423 18.01 -6.60 13.83
C PRO A 423 18.18 -6.62 15.34
N GLU A 424 17.74 -7.69 16.03
CA GLU A 424 17.78 -7.80 17.49
C GLU A 424 19.22 -7.77 18.02
N ALA A 425 20.12 -8.44 17.30
CA ALA A 425 21.54 -8.44 17.64
C ALA A 425 22.24 -7.09 17.34
N ALA A 426 21.69 -6.27 16.43
CA ALA A 426 22.28 -5.00 16.02
C ALA A 426 21.77 -3.80 16.83
N VAL A 427 20.54 -3.84 17.36
CA VAL A 427 19.87 -2.66 17.92
C VAL A 427 20.61 -2.05 19.10
N GLY A 428 21.08 -2.86 20.06
CA GLY A 428 21.87 -2.39 21.20
C GLY A 428 23.19 -1.73 20.77
N PRO A 429 24.08 -2.43 20.05
CA PRO A 429 25.31 -1.84 19.49
C PRO A 429 25.06 -0.57 18.65
N PHE A 430 23.97 -0.52 17.89
CA PHE A 430 23.62 0.66 17.10
C PHE A 430 23.28 1.86 17.99
N THR A 431 22.41 1.68 18.98
CA THR A 431 22.04 2.75 19.90
C THR A 431 23.22 3.19 20.77
N ASP A 432 24.16 2.28 21.12
CA ASP A 432 25.39 2.62 21.83
C ASP A 432 26.36 3.48 21.01
N ALA A 433 26.33 3.37 19.69
CA ALA A 433 27.18 4.14 18.78
C ALA A 433 26.64 5.55 18.47
N LEU A 434 25.41 5.87 18.85
CA LEU A 434 24.80 7.19 18.66
C LEU A 434 25.17 8.13 19.80
N GLU A 435 25.36 9.41 19.45
CA GLU A 435 25.59 10.52 20.41
C GLU A 435 24.29 11.19 20.85
N GLY A 436 23.17 10.88 20.16
CA GLY A 436 21.82 11.31 20.51
C GLY A 436 21.34 12.56 19.76
N ASP A 437 22.06 13.02 18.74
CA ASP A 437 21.65 14.17 17.92
C ASP A 437 21.78 13.95 16.40
N GLU A 438 21.94 12.70 15.99
CA GLU A 438 22.07 12.30 14.60
C GLU A 438 20.78 12.43 13.80
N VAL A 439 20.95 12.42 12.47
CA VAL A 439 19.89 12.05 11.53
C VAL A 439 19.96 10.54 11.30
N VAL A 440 18.88 9.84 11.64
CA VAL A 440 18.82 8.37 11.61
C VAL A 440 17.85 7.91 10.54
N LEU A 441 18.32 7.10 9.59
CA LEU A 441 17.45 6.35 8.66
C LEU A 441 17.20 4.95 9.21
N VAL A 442 15.93 4.55 9.33
CA VAL A 442 15.56 3.15 9.64
C VAL A 442 14.78 2.59 8.46
N LYS A 443 15.38 1.63 7.72
CA LYS A 443 14.77 1.10 6.50
C LYS A 443 14.99 -0.39 6.31
N GLY A 444 13.92 -1.09 5.90
CA GLY A 444 13.91 -2.53 5.60
C GLY A 444 12.52 -3.02 5.21
N SER A 445 12.44 -4.23 4.68
CA SER A 445 11.17 -4.87 4.32
C SER A 445 10.32 -5.21 5.55
N ARG A 446 9.00 -5.26 5.39
CA ARG A 446 8.02 -5.53 6.47
C ARG A 446 8.35 -6.80 7.28
N GLY A 447 8.80 -7.85 6.60
CA GLY A 447 9.16 -9.11 7.24
C GLY A 447 10.34 -9.02 8.23
N VAL A 448 11.15 -7.97 8.13
CA VAL A 448 12.32 -7.73 9.01
C VAL A 448 11.92 -7.12 10.35
N ARG A 449 10.75 -6.46 10.44
CA ARG A 449 10.16 -5.90 11.68
C ARG A 449 11.04 -4.85 12.38
N LEU A 450 11.48 -3.85 11.62
CA LEU A 450 12.33 -2.77 12.14
C LEU A 450 11.61 -1.74 13.02
N GLU A 451 10.32 -1.85 13.23
CA GLU A 451 9.57 -1.03 14.21
C GLU A 451 10.20 -1.08 15.60
N ARG A 452 10.80 -2.21 15.97
CA ARG A 452 11.53 -2.38 17.24
C ARG A 452 12.74 -1.46 17.40
N VAL A 453 13.39 -1.10 16.28
CA VAL A 453 14.49 -0.13 16.30
C VAL A 453 13.97 1.24 16.71
N ILE A 454 12.80 1.63 16.19
CA ILE A 454 12.16 2.91 16.57
C ILE A 454 11.79 2.91 18.06
N GLU A 455 11.16 1.82 18.55
CA GLU A 455 10.80 1.63 19.96
C GLU A 455 12.03 1.74 20.89
N GLU A 456 13.17 1.15 20.50
CA GLU A 456 14.40 1.23 21.29
C GLU A 456 15.02 2.64 21.27
N LEU A 457 14.99 3.34 20.12
CA LEU A 457 15.40 4.74 20.04
C LEU A 457 14.51 5.63 20.93
N GLU A 458 13.20 5.40 20.95
CA GLU A 458 12.25 6.10 21.83
C GLU A 458 12.56 5.82 23.32
N ALA A 459 12.82 4.57 23.68
CA ALA A 459 13.13 4.18 25.05
C ALA A 459 14.45 4.83 25.55
N ARG A 460 15.47 4.91 24.70
CA ARG A 460 16.78 5.39 25.08
C ARG A 460 16.95 6.90 25.04
N PHE A 461 16.38 7.55 24.01
CA PHE A 461 16.60 8.98 23.73
C PHE A 461 15.34 9.83 23.92
N GLY A 462 14.16 9.22 24.12
CA GLY A 462 12.89 9.94 24.21
C GLY A 462 12.66 10.73 25.51
N GLY A 463 13.50 10.49 26.55
CA GLY A 463 13.38 11.16 27.85
C GLY A 463 14.09 12.52 27.96
N ASP A 464 14.82 12.96 26.92
CA ASP A 464 15.68 14.15 26.92
C ASP A 464 15.05 15.32 26.12
N ALA A 465 13.73 15.53 26.17
CA ALA A 465 13.03 16.62 25.49
C ALA A 465 12.64 17.76 26.45
#